data_4fbc7a3cc7c1e6d5e5a1642668727e17
#
_entry.id   4fbc7a3cc7c1e6d5e5a1642668727e17
#
_cell.length_a   1.000
_cell.length_b   1.000
_cell.length_c   1.000
_cell.angle_alpha   90.00
_cell.angle_beta   90.00
_cell.angle_gamma   90.00
#
_symmetry.space_group_name_H-M   'P 1'
#
loop_
_entity.id
_entity.type
_entity.pdbx_description
1 polymer ?
#
loop_
_entity_poly.entity_id
_entity_poly.type
_entity_poly.pdbx_seq_one_letter_code
_entity_poly.pdbx_strand_id
1 'polypeptide(L)'
;MRINENNYVDKAEEAIKSLVEESKQKCRGKVNIVTTSKIRNLLAMTADIYNQVLTYTSEKLDDEICGRIEYLRIRFIYECGREPKVKACVKQAEILEILKEIRQSKKNYLLFSKYMEALIAFHKYYGGKEQ
;
A
#
# COMPACT_ATOMS: atom_id res chain seq x y z
N MET A 1 -9.33 3.93 11.95
CA MET A 1 -8.71 3.60 10.67
C MET A 1 -9.32 2.31 10.14
N ARG A 2 -9.48 2.15 8.83
CA ARG A 2 -10.15 0.97 8.26
C ARG A 2 -9.36 -0.33 8.39
N ILE A 3 -8.05 -0.25 8.64
CA ILE A 3 -7.24 -1.42 9.01
C ILE A 3 -6.86 -1.34 10.49
N ASN A 4 -6.64 -2.51 11.09
CA ASN A 4 -6.19 -2.64 12.48
C ASN A 4 -5.33 -3.91 12.62
N GLU A 5 -4.79 -4.13 13.82
CA GLU A 5 -3.90 -5.28 14.07
C GLU A 5 -4.59 -6.63 13.81
N ASN A 6 -5.91 -6.68 13.93
CA ASN A 6 -6.66 -7.93 13.79
C ASN A 6 -7.12 -8.21 12.36
N ASN A 7 -7.19 -7.19 11.49
CA ASN A 7 -7.79 -7.36 10.15
C ASN A 7 -6.88 -7.03 8.98
N TYR A 8 -5.69 -6.44 9.22
CA TYR A 8 -4.89 -5.93 8.10
C TYR A 8 -4.41 -7.03 7.15
N VAL A 9 -4.11 -8.22 7.66
CA VAL A 9 -3.67 -9.35 6.84
C VAL A 9 -4.82 -9.81 5.94
N ASP A 10 -6.00 -10.02 6.52
CA ASP A 10 -7.17 -10.47 5.77
C ASP A 10 -7.62 -9.43 4.74
N LYS A 11 -7.54 -8.16 5.09
CA LYS A 11 -7.88 -7.09 4.15
C LYS A 11 -6.89 -7.00 3.00
N ALA A 12 -5.61 -7.22 3.27
CA ALA A 12 -4.60 -7.28 2.21
C ALA A 12 -4.88 -8.45 1.27
N GLU A 13 -5.22 -9.60 1.81
CA GLU A 13 -5.57 -10.77 1.00
C GLU A 13 -6.79 -10.50 0.13
N GLU A 14 -7.85 -9.97 0.71
CA GLU A 14 -9.07 -9.64 -0.03
C GLU A 14 -8.80 -8.66 -1.17
N ALA A 15 -7.98 -7.64 -0.91
CA ALA A 15 -7.64 -6.64 -1.92
C ALA A 15 -6.93 -7.29 -3.11
N ILE A 16 -5.95 -8.13 -2.85
CA ILE A 16 -5.19 -8.79 -3.92
C ILE A 16 -6.05 -9.82 -4.66
N LYS A 17 -6.85 -10.60 -3.93
CA LYS A 17 -7.77 -11.56 -4.58
C LYS A 17 -8.76 -10.85 -5.50
N SER A 18 -9.32 -9.74 -5.05
CA SER A 18 -10.24 -8.94 -5.87
C SER A 18 -9.55 -8.36 -7.10
N LEU A 19 -8.30 -7.89 -6.92
CA LEU A 19 -7.51 -7.36 -8.01
C LEU A 19 -7.23 -8.42 -9.07
N VAL A 20 -6.83 -9.62 -8.64
CA VAL A 20 -6.56 -10.74 -9.53
C VAL A 20 -7.82 -11.16 -10.27
N GLU A 21 -8.93 -11.30 -9.56
CA GLU A 21 -10.21 -11.73 -10.14
C GLU A 21 -10.73 -10.73 -11.18
N GLU A 22 -10.65 -9.44 -10.85
CA GLU A 22 -11.04 -8.38 -11.77
C GLU A 22 -10.18 -8.42 -13.05
N SER A 23 -8.87 -8.64 -12.91
CA SER A 23 -7.98 -8.71 -14.06
C SER A 23 -8.29 -9.92 -14.95
N LYS A 24 -8.65 -11.06 -14.34
CA LYS A 24 -9.03 -12.26 -15.11
C LYS A 24 -10.28 -12.04 -15.94
N GLN A 25 -11.26 -11.30 -15.39
CA GLN A 25 -12.48 -10.98 -16.13
C GLN A 25 -12.18 -10.12 -17.35
N LYS A 26 -11.24 -9.19 -17.23
CA LYS A 26 -10.87 -8.28 -18.33
C LYS A 26 -9.92 -8.91 -19.33
N CYS A 27 -9.12 -9.89 -18.91
CA CYS A 27 -8.03 -10.47 -19.71
C CYS A 27 -8.23 -11.94 -20.05
N ARG A 28 -9.46 -12.39 -20.19
CA ARG A 28 -9.83 -13.75 -20.63
C ARG A 28 -9.21 -14.83 -19.75
N GLY A 29 -9.31 -14.67 -18.42
CA GLY A 29 -8.83 -15.64 -17.47
C GLY A 29 -7.36 -15.52 -17.11
N LYS A 30 -6.64 -14.56 -17.66
CA LYS A 30 -5.23 -14.34 -17.34
C LYS A 30 -5.07 -13.30 -16.25
N VAL A 31 -4.11 -13.52 -15.37
CA VAL A 31 -3.75 -12.54 -14.35
C VAL A 31 -2.93 -11.44 -15.02
N ASN A 32 -3.41 -10.20 -14.93
CA ASN A 32 -2.76 -9.05 -15.53
C ASN A 32 -2.85 -7.86 -14.59
N ILE A 33 -2.03 -7.90 -13.55
CA ILE A 33 -2.00 -6.88 -12.49
C ILE A 33 -0.64 -6.19 -12.46
N VAL A 34 -0.51 -5.18 -11.61
CA VAL A 34 0.75 -4.46 -11.40
C VAL A 34 1.89 -5.46 -11.17
N THR A 35 3.07 -5.17 -11.72
CA THR A 35 4.23 -6.05 -11.56
C THR A 35 4.80 -5.98 -10.15
N THR A 36 5.53 -7.02 -9.76
CA THR A 36 6.21 -7.07 -8.46
C THR A 36 7.20 -5.91 -8.32
N SER A 37 7.94 -5.59 -9.38
CA SER A 37 8.87 -4.45 -9.37
C SER A 37 8.19 -3.15 -8.98
N LYS A 38 7.03 -2.87 -9.57
CA LYS A 38 6.31 -1.63 -9.33
C LYS A 38 5.73 -1.56 -7.93
N ILE A 39 5.14 -2.66 -7.45
CA ILE A 39 4.59 -2.67 -6.09
C ILE A 39 5.71 -2.57 -5.04
N ARG A 40 6.89 -3.16 -5.31
CA ARG A 40 8.04 -3.00 -4.43
C ARG A 40 8.55 -1.56 -4.41
N ASN A 41 8.49 -0.85 -5.53
CA ASN A 41 8.85 0.57 -5.56
C ASN A 41 7.92 1.39 -4.66
N LEU A 42 6.63 1.05 -4.64
CA LEU A 42 5.69 1.71 -3.73
C LEU A 42 6.06 1.44 -2.27
N LEU A 43 6.44 0.19 -1.95
CA LEU A 43 6.90 -0.15 -0.61
C LEU A 43 8.17 0.62 -0.25
N ALA A 44 9.12 0.72 -1.18
CA ALA A 44 10.37 1.43 -0.93
C ALA A 44 10.12 2.89 -0.53
N MET A 45 9.13 3.53 -1.15
CA MET A 45 8.75 4.91 -0.79
C MET A 45 8.25 5.00 0.65
N THR A 46 7.59 3.95 1.15
CA THR A 46 7.10 3.93 2.53
C THR A 46 8.20 3.59 3.53
N ALA A 47 9.22 2.85 3.10
CA ALA A 47 10.27 2.33 3.98
C ALA A 47 11.15 3.43 4.57
N ASP A 48 11.45 4.47 3.79
CA ASP A 48 12.28 5.58 4.28
C ASP A 48 11.61 6.28 5.45
N ILE A 49 10.31 6.52 5.34
CA ILE A 49 9.55 7.14 6.42
C ILE A 49 9.38 6.16 7.58
N TYR A 50 9.17 4.88 7.27
CA TYR A 50 9.03 3.84 8.27
C TYR A 50 10.24 3.82 9.22
N ASN A 51 11.46 3.86 8.68
CA ASN A 51 12.67 3.85 9.48
C ASN A 51 12.74 5.06 10.41
N GLN A 52 12.33 6.22 9.93
CA GLN A 52 12.29 7.44 10.73
C GLN A 52 11.24 7.34 11.83
N VAL A 53 10.05 6.86 11.48
CA VAL A 53 8.94 6.72 12.44
C VAL A 53 9.27 5.69 13.53
N LEU A 54 9.92 4.60 13.13
CA LEU A 54 10.27 3.51 14.05
C LEU A 54 11.15 3.98 15.20
N THR A 55 12.06 4.91 14.94
CA THR A 55 12.97 5.45 15.96
C THR A 55 12.39 6.64 16.72
N TYR A 56 11.23 7.12 16.32
CA TYR A 56 10.58 8.26 16.96
C TYR A 56 10.01 7.84 18.31
N THR A 57 10.29 8.63 19.37
CA THR A 57 9.92 8.23 20.73
C THR A 57 8.49 8.58 21.12
N SER A 58 7.88 9.56 20.45
CA SER A 58 6.52 10.00 20.75
C SER A 58 5.50 9.27 19.88
N GLU A 59 4.32 8.96 20.43
CA GLU A 59 3.20 8.42 19.67
C GLU A 59 2.64 9.45 18.70
N LYS A 60 2.71 10.72 19.03
CA LYS A 60 2.27 11.79 18.13
C LYS A 60 3.44 12.22 17.27
N LEU A 61 3.31 12.03 15.96
CA LEU A 61 4.33 12.40 14.99
C LEU A 61 4.38 13.92 14.82
N ASP A 62 5.59 14.45 14.59
CA ASP A 62 5.77 15.89 14.41
C ASP A 62 5.36 16.33 12.98
N ASP A 63 5.35 17.65 12.77
CA ASP A 63 4.90 18.21 11.49
C ASP A 63 5.81 17.82 10.34
N GLU A 64 7.10 17.65 10.58
CA GLU A 64 8.03 17.24 9.52
C GLU A 64 7.71 15.85 9.01
N ILE A 65 7.51 14.89 9.92
CA ILE A 65 7.17 13.52 9.53
C ILE A 65 5.79 13.49 8.88
N CYS A 66 4.82 14.21 9.43
CA CYS A 66 3.48 14.29 8.84
C CYS A 66 3.53 14.88 7.44
N GLY A 67 4.38 15.89 7.21
CA GLY A 67 4.59 16.45 5.89
C GLY A 67 5.18 15.43 4.91
N ARG A 68 6.09 14.59 5.37
CA ARG A 68 6.65 13.52 4.54
C ARG A 68 5.60 12.48 4.19
N ILE A 69 4.69 12.17 5.10
CA ILE A 69 3.59 11.23 4.84
C ILE A 69 2.63 11.82 3.81
N GLU A 70 2.32 13.11 3.90
CA GLU A 70 1.50 13.79 2.90
C GLU A 70 2.17 13.81 1.52
N TYR A 71 3.48 14.01 1.50
CA TYR A 71 4.22 13.96 0.24
C TYR A 71 4.21 12.53 -0.34
N LEU A 72 4.31 11.52 0.52
CA LEU A 72 4.18 10.13 0.11
C LEU A 72 2.82 9.90 -0.58
N ARG A 73 1.75 10.47 -0.03
CA ARG A 73 0.41 10.37 -0.62
C ARG A 73 0.39 10.97 -2.03
N ILE A 74 1.02 12.13 -2.21
CA ILE A 74 1.16 12.76 -3.53
C ILE A 74 1.89 11.83 -4.50
N ARG A 75 2.96 11.19 -4.04
CA ARG A 75 3.73 10.28 -4.89
C ARG A 75 2.88 9.07 -5.32
N PHE A 76 2.07 8.51 -4.41
CA PHE A 76 1.15 7.43 -4.76
C PHE A 76 0.13 7.91 -5.82
N ILE A 77 -0.41 9.10 -5.65
CA ILE A 77 -1.36 9.67 -6.62
C ILE A 77 -0.68 9.81 -8.00
N TYR A 78 0.54 10.30 -8.02
CA TYR A 78 1.30 10.44 -9.26
C TYR A 78 1.50 9.10 -9.97
N GLU A 79 1.92 8.07 -9.23
CA GLU A 79 2.13 6.75 -9.82
C GLU A 79 0.82 6.15 -10.34
N CYS A 80 -0.29 6.40 -9.65
CA CYS A 80 -1.61 5.99 -10.14
C CYS A 80 -1.97 6.64 -11.48
N GLY A 81 -1.61 7.91 -11.64
CA GLY A 81 -1.85 8.65 -12.88
C GLY A 81 -1.00 8.17 -14.04
N ARG A 82 0.20 7.66 -13.75
CA ARG A 82 1.13 7.17 -14.76
C ARG A 82 0.80 5.76 -15.25
N GLU A 83 0.27 4.92 -14.37
CA GLU A 83 0.18 3.49 -14.64
C GLU A 83 -1.19 2.96 -14.19
N PRO A 84 -2.06 2.60 -15.15
CA PRO A 84 -3.40 2.09 -14.78
C PRO A 84 -3.38 0.86 -13.88
N LYS A 85 -2.38 -0.01 -14.00
CA LYS A 85 -2.29 -1.20 -13.16
C LYS A 85 -1.93 -0.84 -11.72
N VAL A 86 -1.09 0.18 -11.52
CA VAL A 86 -0.79 0.70 -10.19
C VAL A 86 -2.07 1.31 -9.60
N LYS A 87 -2.79 2.10 -10.38
CA LYS A 87 -4.04 2.72 -9.93
C LYS A 87 -5.04 1.66 -9.48
N ALA A 88 -5.20 0.58 -10.25
CA ALA A 88 -6.11 -0.51 -9.89
C ALA A 88 -5.74 -1.14 -8.55
N CYS A 89 -4.45 -1.38 -8.32
CA CYS A 89 -3.95 -1.95 -7.08
C CYS A 89 -4.18 -1.01 -5.89
N VAL A 90 -3.80 0.25 -6.05
CA VAL A 90 -3.94 1.27 -5.00
C VAL A 90 -5.41 1.45 -4.62
N LYS A 91 -6.29 1.41 -5.62
CA LYS A 91 -7.73 1.56 -5.40
C LYS A 91 -8.30 0.35 -4.66
N GLN A 92 -7.99 -0.87 -5.10
CA GLN A 92 -8.47 -2.09 -4.42
C GLN A 92 -7.98 -2.17 -2.98
N ALA A 93 -6.74 -1.79 -2.74
CA ALA A 93 -6.14 -1.84 -1.40
C ALA A 93 -6.52 -0.62 -0.56
N GLU A 94 -7.21 0.36 -1.12
CA GLU A 94 -7.62 1.57 -0.41
C GLU A 94 -6.45 2.34 0.19
N ILE A 95 -5.30 2.32 -0.48
CA ILE A 95 -4.05 2.88 0.05
C ILE A 95 -4.17 4.38 0.31
N LEU A 96 -4.78 5.13 -0.62
CA LEU A 96 -4.90 6.59 -0.44
C LEU A 96 -5.78 6.95 0.75
N GLU A 97 -6.87 6.20 0.93
CA GLU A 97 -7.78 6.40 2.06
C GLU A 97 -7.09 6.09 3.39
N ILE A 98 -6.33 5.00 3.44
CA ILE A 98 -5.59 4.61 4.64
C ILE A 98 -4.53 5.67 4.97
N LEU A 99 -3.82 6.17 3.96
CA LEU A 99 -2.83 7.24 4.17
C LEU A 99 -3.44 8.47 4.83
N LYS A 100 -4.65 8.84 4.42
CA LYS A 100 -5.36 9.97 5.03
C LYS A 100 -5.74 9.68 6.48
N GLU A 101 -5.98 8.43 6.80
CA GLU A 101 -6.42 8.02 8.15
C GLU A 101 -5.28 7.89 9.15
N ILE A 102 -4.03 7.93 8.69
CA ILE A 102 -2.87 7.84 9.59
C ILE A 102 -2.83 9.02 10.54
N ARG A 103 -3.09 10.22 10.03
CA ARG A 103 -3.05 11.47 10.78
C ARG A 103 -1.68 11.63 11.43
N GLN A 104 -1.61 11.88 12.73
CA GLN A 104 -0.35 12.08 13.44
C GLN A 104 0.05 10.87 14.28
N SER A 105 -0.50 9.68 13.97
CA SER A 105 -0.31 8.50 14.80
C SER A 105 0.86 7.65 14.32
N LYS A 106 1.87 7.51 15.17
CA LYS A 106 2.99 6.58 14.95
C LYS A 106 2.46 5.16 14.75
N LYS A 107 1.56 4.72 15.62
CA LYS A 107 0.97 3.38 15.56
C LYS A 107 0.30 3.13 14.21
N ASN A 108 -0.45 4.10 13.72
CA ASN A 108 -1.16 3.98 12.44
C ASN A 108 -0.19 3.88 11.27
N TYR A 109 0.89 4.66 11.29
CA TYR A 109 1.86 4.58 10.21
C TYR A 109 2.58 3.23 10.19
N LEU A 110 2.97 2.72 11.37
CA LEU A 110 3.61 1.41 11.47
C LEU A 110 2.68 0.30 10.96
N LEU A 111 1.40 0.40 11.28
CA LEU A 111 0.39 -0.53 10.79
C LEU A 111 0.23 -0.45 9.27
N PHE A 112 0.21 0.77 8.73
CA PHE A 112 0.18 0.98 7.29
C PHE A 112 1.35 0.29 6.59
N SER A 113 2.56 0.40 7.16
CA SER A 113 3.75 -0.24 6.60
C SER A 113 3.62 -1.77 6.59
N LYS A 114 3.08 -2.36 7.66
CA LYS A 114 2.81 -3.80 7.72
C LYS A 114 1.77 -4.21 6.68
N TYR A 115 0.77 -3.38 6.48
CA TYR A 115 -0.26 -3.63 5.46
C TYR A 115 0.36 -3.65 4.06
N MET A 116 1.27 -2.72 3.77
CA MET A 116 1.98 -2.69 2.48
C MET A 116 2.80 -3.98 2.27
N GLU A 117 3.48 -4.46 3.31
CA GLU A 117 4.22 -5.72 3.24
C GLU A 117 3.30 -6.90 2.97
N ALA A 118 2.13 -6.93 3.63
CA ALA A 118 1.14 -7.99 3.42
C ALA A 118 0.62 -7.97 1.99
N LEU A 119 0.36 -6.79 1.43
CA LEU A 119 -0.07 -6.66 0.03
C LEU A 119 0.95 -7.28 -0.92
N ILE A 120 2.24 -7.02 -0.70
CA ILE A 120 3.30 -7.56 -1.54
C ILE A 120 3.37 -9.08 -1.41
N ALA A 121 3.24 -9.60 -0.19
CA ALA A 121 3.25 -11.04 0.05
C ALA A 121 2.12 -11.73 -0.72
N PHE A 122 0.90 -11.22 -0.61
CA PHE A 122 -0.24 -11.81 -1.31
C PHE A 122 -0.17 -11.61 -2.82
N HIS A 123 0.39 -10.47 -3.27
CA HIS A 123 0.62 -10.23 -4.68
C HIS A 123 1.48 -11.34 -5.28
N LYS A 124 2.58 -11.69 -4.62
CA LYS A 124 3.46 -12.76 -5.07
C LYS A 124 2.76 -14.11 -5.00
N TYR A 125 2.07 -14.35 -3.88
CA TYR A 125 1.38 -15.62 -3.64
C TYR A 125 0.29 -15.91 -4.67
N TYR A 126 -0.45 -14.90 -5.09
CA TYR A 126 -1.56 -15.05 -6.05
C TYR A 126 -1.14 -14.84 -7.50
N GLY A 127 0.14 -14.88 -7.81
CA GLY A 127 0.62 -14.97 -9.18
C GLY A 127 1.06 -13.67 -9.82
N GLY A 128 1.42 -12.67 -9.03
CA GLY A 128 2.01 -11.45 -9.57
C GLY A 128 3.32 -11.75 -10.29
N LYS A 129 3.52 -11.13 -11.46
CA LYS A 129 4.74 -11.30 -12.24
C LYS A 129 5.80 -10.30 -11.78
N GLU A 130 7.08 -10.69 -11.89
CA GLU A 130 8.19 -9.84 -11.51
C GLU A 130 8.28 -8.57 -12.37
N GLN A 131 7.95 -8.69 -13.64
CA GLN A 131 8.05 -7.57 -14.60
C GLN A 131 6.79 -7.41 -15.42
#